data_74212d964554ec70ca52a6bc3443f04c
#
_entry.id   74212d964554ec70ca52a6bc3443f04c
#
_cell.length_a   1.000
_cell.length_b   1.000
_cell.length_c   1.000
_cell.angle_alpha   90.00
_cell.angle_beta   90.00
_cell.angle_gamma   90.00
#
_symmetry.space_group_name_H-M   'P 1'
#
loop_
_entity.id
_entity.type
_entity.pdbx_description
1 polymer ?
#
loop_
_entity_poly.entity_id
_entity_poly.type
_entity_poly.pdbx_seq_one_letter_code
_entity_poly.pdbx_strand_id
1 'polypeptide(L)'
;MLGLAELDAEVTSCRACPRLVEWREEVARVKRASFRDQDYWGRPVPGFGPADAHLAIVGLAPAAHGANRTGRMFTGDRSGDFLYAALHAVGLASQPTADHLGDGLELYGTRITAPVKCAPPENKPTPQERDTCRPWLVRELALLRPTLRSIVVLGGFGWQALLPVLAAHWELPTPRPKFGHGVEVVLAARDGGVPLHVFGCFHVSQQNTFTGRLTQEMVREVLKRAAEVG
;
A
#
# COMPACT_ATOMS: atom_id res chain seq x y z
N MET A 1 -16.65 -16.96 6.73
CA MET A 1 -16.26 -15.59 6.34
C MET A 1 -15.18 -15.70 5.28
N LEU A 2 -15.28 -14.93 4.19
CA LEU A 2 -14.24 -14.87 3.15
C LEU A 2 -12.92 -14.39 3.75
N GLY A 3 -11.83 -15.09 3.48
CA GLY A 3 -10.49 -14.73 3.95
C GLY A 3 -9.80 -13.70 3.05
N LEU A 4 -8.58 -13.27 3.42
CA LEU A 4 -7.80 -12.33 2.60
C LEU A 4 -7.44 -12.88 1.22
N ALA A 5 -7.17 -14.18 1.09
CA ALA A 5 -6.87 -14.80 -0.21
C ALA A 5 -8.07 -14.72 -1.19
N GLU A 6 -9.30 -14.90 -0.67
CA GLU A 6 -10.52 -14.76 -1.47
C GLU A 6 -10.78 -13.29 -1.83
N LEU A 7 -10.54 -12.35 -0.91
CA LEU A 7 -10.60 -10.92 -1.21
C LEU A 7 -9.59 -10.53 -2.29
N ASP A 8 -8.35 -11.00 -2.20
CA ASP A 8 -7.30 -10.73 -3.17
C ASP A 8 -7.69 -11.26 -4.56
N ALA A 9 -8.30 -12.46 -4.64
CA ALA A 9 -8.82 -12.99 -5.89
C ALA A 9 -9.96 -12.13 -6.47
N GLU A 10 -10.92 -11.71 -5.65
CA GLU A 10 -12.01 -10.83 -6.08
C GLU A 10 -11.49 -9.48 -6.60
N VAL A 11 -10.53 -8.86 -5.88
CA VAL A 11 -9.90 -7.59 -6.29
C VAL A 11 -9.37 -7.68 -7.71
N THR A 12 -8.71 -8.78 -8.08
CA THR A 12 -8.07 -8.95 -9.40
C THR A 12 -9.04 -8.94 -10.57
N SER A 13 -10.33 -9.20 -10.33
CA SER A 13 -11.40 -9.22 -11.35
C SER A 13 -12.14 -7.87 -11.47
N CYS A 14 -11.85 -6.88 -10.61
CA CYS A 14 -12.60 -5.63 -10.56
C CYS A 14 -12.42 -4.78 -11.84
N ARG A 15 -13.55 -4.24 -12.33
CA ARG A 15 -13.63 -3.35 -13.50
C ARG A 15 -14.50 -2.10 -13.26
N ALA A 16 -14.65 -1.68 -11.99
CA ALA A 16 -15.57 -0.62 -11.59
C ALA A 16 -15.18 0.80 -12.05
N CYS A 17 -13.91 1.04 -12.43
CA CYS A 17 -13.40 2.34 -12.83
C CYS A 17 -13.00 2.32 -14.32
N PRO A 18 -13.87 2.74 -15.28
CA PRO A 18 -13.59 2.60 -16.72
C PRO A 18 -12.25 3.21 -17.17
N ARG A 19 -11.92 4.44 -16.73
CA ARG A 19 -10.66 5.12 -17.06
C ARG A 19 -9.43 4.33 -16.58
N LEU A 20 -9.48 3.75 -15.37
CA LEU A 20 -8.37 2.96 -14.85
C LEU A 20 -8.27 1.60 -15.55
N VAL A 21 -9.39 1.00 -15.92
CA VAL A 21 -9.42 -0.26 -16.69
C VAL A 21 -8.76 -0.04 -18.05
N GLU A 22 -9.23 0.98 -18.79
CA GLU A 22 -8.67 1.33 -20.10
C GLU A 22 -7.16 1.59 -20.02
N TRP A 23 -6.75 2.43 -19.07
CA TRP A 23 -5.33 2.81 -18.92
C TRP A 23 -4.43 1.61 -18.57
N ARG A 24 -4.80 0.82 -17.56
CA ARG A 24 -3.95 -0.31 -17.11
C ARG A 24 -3.80 -1.38 -18.19
N GLU A 25 -4.89 -1.64 -18.96
CA GLU A 25 -4.92 -2.62 -20.05
C GLU A 25 -4.16 -2.10 -21.27
N GLU A 26 -4.31 -0.82 -21.61
CA GLU A 26 -3.53 -0.17 -22.66
C GLU A 26 -2.03 -0.20 -22.36
N VAL A 27 -1.63 0.16 -21.13
CA VAL A 27 -0.23 0.07 -20.69
C VAL A 27 0.30 -1.37 -20.80
N ALA A 28 -0.52 -2.36 -20.48
CA ALA A 28 -0.15 -3.77 -20.58
C ALA A 28 -0.02 -4.24 -22.04
N ARG A 29 -0.81 -3.69 -22.95
CA ARG A 29 -0.78 -3.99 -24.39
C ARG A 29 0.41 -3.31 -25.09
N VAL A 30 0.60 -2.02 -24.85
CA VAL A 30 1.63 -1.20 -25.53
C VAL A 30 3.01 -1.48 -24.95
N LYS A 31 3.07 -1.70 -23.64
CA LYS A 31 4.29 -1.95 -22.85
C LYS A 31 5.32 -0.80 -22.99
N ARG A 32 6.28 -0.76 -22.11
CA ARG A 32 7.47 0.10 -22.23
C ARG A 32 8.55 -0.65 -23.03
N ALA A 33 9.30 0.03 -23.84
CA ALA A 33 10.34 -0.58 -24.70
C ALA A 33 11.31 -1.50 -23.92
N SER A 34 11.70 -1.10 -22.69
CA SER A 34 12.59 -1.89 -21.81
C SER A 34 11.94 -3.17 -21.24
N PHE A 35 10.62 -3.33 -21.38
CA PHE A 35 9.86 -4.47 -20.86
C PHE A 35 8.97 -5.12 -21.93
N ARG A 36 9.30 -4.93 -23.23
CA ARG A 36 8.47 -5.41 -24.35
C ARG A 36 8.28 -6.92 -24.35
N ASP A 37 9.28 -7.66 -23.88
CA ASP A 37 9.33 -9.11 -23.88
C ASP A 37 8.74 -9.73 -22.58
N GLN A 38 8.23 -8.90 -21.66
CA GLN A 38 7.62 -9.33 -20.42
C GLN A 38 6.09 -9.33 -20.54
N ASP A 39 5.44 -10.31 -19.94
CA ASP A 39 4.00 -10.28 -19.77
C ASP A 39 3.62 -9.34 -18.62
N TYR A 40 2.72 -8.42 -18.93
CA TYR A 40 2.17 -7.50 -17.92
C TYR A 40 0.95 -8.13 -17.25
N TRP A 41 0.86 -7.94 -15.95
CA TRP A 41 -0.32 -8.33 -15.17
C TRP A 41 -1.60 -7.63 -15.67
N GLY A 42 -1.59 -6.32 -15.88
CA GLY A 42 -2.67 -5.53 -16.48
C GLY A 42 -4.03 -5.57 -15.76
N ARG A 43 -4.05 -6.00 -14.50
CA ARG A 43 -5.25 -6.16 -13.66
C ARG A 43 -5.12 -5.34 -12.37
N PRO A 44 -6.20 -5.21 -11.57
CA PRO A 44 -6.05 -4.67 -10.21
C PRO A 44 -5.02 -5.48 -9.43
N VAL A 45 -4.21 -4.78 -8.63
CA VAL A 45 -3.17 -5.40 -7.82
C VAL A 45 -3.71 -5.57 -6.40
N PRO A 46 -3.78 -6.80 -5.87
CA PRO A 46 -4.22 -7.07 -4.51
C PRO A 46 -3.19 -6.61 -3.48
N GLY A 47 -3.49 -6.74 -2.19
CA GLY A 47 -2.52 -6.59 -1.13
C GLY A 47 -1.46 -7.69 -1.16
N PHE A 48 -0.31 -7.46 -0.52
CA PHE A 48 0.79 -8.42 -0.43
C PHE A 48 1.27 -8.54 1.02
N GLY A 49 1.38 -9.77 1.51
CA GLY A 49 1.81 -10.11 2.86
C GLY A 49 0.82 -11.01 3.58
N PRO A 50 1.17 -11.49 4.79
CA PRO A 50 0.40 -12.48 5.55
C PRO A 50 -0.97 -11.96 5.99
N ALA A 51 -1.88 -12.89 6.29
CA ALA A 51 -3.25 -12.59 6.70
C ALA A 51 -3.36 -12.14 8.17
N ASP A 52 -2.37 -12.47 8.98
CA ASP A 52 -2.24 -12.13 10.40
C ASP A 52 -1.28 -10.96 10.65
N ALA A 53 -1.06 -10.13 9.63
CA ALA A 53 -0.18 -8.99 9.75
C ALA A 53 -0.61 -8.04 10.89
N HIS A 54 0.36 -7.63 11.71
CA HIS A 54 0.17 -6.62 12.76
C HIS A 54 0.53 -5.20 12.28
N LEU A 55 1.28 -5.09 11.20
CA LEU A 55 1.62 -3.83 10.53
C LEU A 55 1.03 -3.81 9.12
N ALA A 56 0.31 -2.75 8.74
CA ALA A 56 -0.07 -2.50 7.36
C ALA A 56 0.70 -1.31 6.78
N ILE A 57 1.10 -1.39 5.51
CA ILE A 57 1.68 -0.27 4.77
C ILE A 57 0.70 0.14 3.67
N VAL A 58 0.27 1.39 3.71
CA VAL A 58 -0.72 1.92 2.76
C VAL A 58 -0.04 2.90 1.81
N GLY A 59 0.07 2.50 0.54
CA GLY A 59 0.63 3.32 -0.53
C GLY A 59 -0.38 4.29 -1.17
N LEU A 60 -0.21 4.53 -2.46
CA LEU A 60 -1.10 5.36 -3.28
C LEU A 60 -1.91 4.49 -4.24
N ALA A 61 -1.24 3.88 -5.19
CA ALA A 61 -1.79 3.05 -6.26
C ALA A 61 -0.64 2.29 -6.95
N PRO A 62 -0.92 1.22 -7.73
CA PRO A 62 0.04 0.54 -8.57
C PRO A 62 0.70 1.49 -9.58
N ALA A 63 2.02 1.40 -9.75
CA ALA A 63 2.71 2.09 -10.83
C ALA A 63 2.51 1.36 -12.17
N ALA A 64 2.38 2.12 -13.27
CA ALA A 64 2.07 1.59 -14.60
C ALA A 64 3.06 0.52 -15.09
N HIS A 65 4.36 0.71 -14.86
CA HIS A 65 5.45 -0.22 -15.26
C HIS A 65 6.10 -0.95 -14.08
N GLY A 66 5.59 -0.75 -12.87
CA GLY A 66 5.91 -1.49 -11.63
C GLY A 66 4.85 -2.54 -11.34
N ALA A 67 4.01 -2.29 -10.33
CA ALA A 67 3.00 -3.25 -9.89
C ALA A 67 1.95 -3.62 -10.95
N ASN A 68 1.58 -2.72 -11.87
CA ASN A 68 0.71 -3.07 -13.00
C ASN A 68 1.38 -4.02 -14.00
N ARG A 69 2.72 -4.05 -14.05
CA ARG A 69 3.48 -5.02 -14.83
C ARG A 69 3.62 -6.34 -14.09
N THR A 70 3.97 -6.30 -12.82
CA THR A 70 4.41 -7.48 -12.06
C THR A 70 3.28 -8.19 -11.29
N GLY A 71 2.16 -7.52 -11.00
CA GLY A 71 1.05 -8.06 -10.22
C GLY A 71 1.25 -8.00 -8.70
N ARG A 72 2.36 -7.43 -8.19
CA ARG A 72 2.63 -7.28 -6.76
C ARG A 72 2.95 -5.83 -6.40
N MET A 73 2.40 -5.35 -5.27
CA MET A 73 2.61 -3.99 -4.79
C MET A 73 4.11 -3.66 -4.64
N PHE A 74 4.49 -2.47 -5.08
CA PHE A 74 5.87 -1.95 -5.03
C PHE A 74 6.92 -2.89 -5.65
N THR A 75 6.60 -3.61 -6.71
CA THR A 75 7.50 -4.58 -7.32
C THR A 75 7.90 -4.16 -8.73
N GLY A 76 9.21 -4.24 -9.01
CA GLY A 76 9.79 -3.98 -10.33
C GLY A 76 9.87 -2.50 -10.71
N ASP A 77 9.96 -1.60 -9.74
CA ASP A 77 10.22 -0.18 -9.95
C ASP A 77 11.05 0.42 -8.79
N ARG A 78 11.57 1.62 -9.01
CA ARG A 78 12.44 2.34 -8.07
C ARG A 78 11.82 2.59 -6.68
N SER A 79 10.51 2.76 -6.62
CA SER A 79 9.80 2.95 -5.35
C SER A 79 9.80 1.66 -4.54
N GLY A 80 9.67 0.54 -5.23
CA GLY A 80 9.79 -0.80 -4.65
C GLY A 80 11.19 -1.08 -4.15
N ASP A 81 12.21 -0.84 -4.98
CA ASP A 81 13.61 -1.00 -4.57
C ASP A 81 13.91 -0.25 -3.27
N PHE A 82 13.41 0.99 -3.19
CA PHE A 82 13.63 1.83 -2.01
C PHE A 82 12.88 1.33 -0.77
N LEU A 83 11.62 0.90 -0.93
CA LEU A 83 10.80 0.42 0.18
C LEU A 83 11.28 -0.93 0.72
N TYR A 84 11.52 -1.90 -0.18
CA TYR A 84 11.92 -3.25 0.26
C TYR A 84 13.32 -3.28 0.85
N ALA A 85 14.25 -2.44 0.38
CA ALA A 85 15.55 -2.27 1.02
C ALA A 85 15.40 -1.77 2.48
N ALA A 86 14.47 -0.85 2.74
CA ALA A 86 14.18 -0.38 4.09
C ALA A 86 13.51 -1.46 4.95
N LEU A 87 12.52 -2.17 4.41
CA LEU A 87 11.83 -3.27 5.10
C LEU A 87 12.78 -4.40 5.48
N HIS A 88 13.64 -4.83 4.55
CA HIS A 88 14.65 -5.85 4.83
C HIS A 88 15.62 -5.41 5.92
N ALA A 89 16.09 -4.15 5.88
CA ALA A 89 17.01 -3.61 6.86
C ALA A 89 16.45 -3.55 8.29
N VAL A 90 15.11 -3.55 8.44
CA VAL A 90 14.43 -3.57 9.75
C VAL A 90 13.80 -4.94 10.07
N GLY A 91 14.09 -5.99 9.29
CA GLY A 91 13.64 -7.36 9.55
C GLY A 91 12.19 -7.65 9.16
N LEU A 92 11.55 -6.81 8.34
CA LEU A 92 10.14 -6.95 7.91
C LEU A 92 10.00 -7.61 6.52
N ALA A 93 11.11 -7.89 5.83
CA ALA A 93 11.12 -8.58 4.54
C ALA A 93 12.28 -9.57 4.44
N SER A 94 12.10 -10.68 3.71
CA SER A 94 13.09 -11.74 3.54
C SER A 94 14.30 -11.32 2.70
N GLN A 95 14.12 -10.33 1.81
CA GLN A 95 15.15 -9.83 0.89
C GLN A 95 14.96 -8.34 0.59
N PRO A 96 16.03 -7.63 0.19
CA PRO A 96 15.97 -6.19 -0.10
C PRO A 96 15.44 -5.85 -1.50
N THR A 97 15.22 -6.84 -2.37
CA THR A 97 14.80 -6.68 -3.76
C THR A 97 13.39 -7.20 -3.99
N ALA A 98 12.70 -6.63 -5.00
CA ALA A 98 11.35 -7.02 -5.40
C ALA A 98 11.23 -6.90 -6.93
N ASP A 99 11.59 -7.96 -7.64
CA ASP A 99 11.74 -7.94 -9.10
C ASP A 99 10.48 -8.41 -9.84
N HIS A 100 9.90 -9.53 -9.39
CA HIS A 100 8.72 -10.13 -10.02
C HIS A 100 7.91 -10.98 -9.04
N LEU A 101 6.71 -11.36 -9.43
CA LEU A 101 5.90 -12.31 -8.68
C LEU A 101 6.60 -13.68 -8.64
N GLY A 102 6.77 -14.27 -7.45
CA GLY A 102 7.45 -15.55 -7.27
C GLY A 102 8.97 -15.47 -7.17
N ASP A 103 9.56 -14.29 -6.92
CA ASP A 103 11.00 -14.09 -6.68
C ASP A 103 11.48 -14.50 -5.28
N GLY A 104 10.63 -15.12 -4.47
CA GLY A 104 10.95 -15.57 -3.12
C GLY A 104 10.81 -14.50 -2.04
N LEU A 105 10.38 -13.28 -2.39
CA LEU A 105 10.14 -12.23 -1.40
C LEU A 105 8.95 -12.59 -0.50
N GLU A 106 9.20 -12.56 0.80
CA GLU A 106 8.21 -12.71 1.87
C GLU A 106 8.21 -11.48 2.79
N LEU A 107 7.06 -11.18 3.37
CA LEU A 107 6.92 -10.14 4.39
C LEU A 107 6.61 -10.78 5.74
N TYR A 108 7.23 -10.29 6.80
CA TYR A 108 7.07 -10.76 8.15
C TYR A 108 6.17 -9.83 8.95
N GLY A 109 5.02 -10.35 9.42
CA GLY A 109 4.03 -9.59 10.19
C GLY A 109 3.52 -8.30 9.52
N THR A 110 3.82 -8.13 8.24
CA THR A 110 3.59 -6.89 7.49
C THR A 110 2.76 -7.16 6.24
N ARG A 111 1.75 -6.32 5.97
CA ARG A 111 0.98 -6.36 4.71
C ARG A 111 1.01 -5.01 4.00
N ILE A 112 1.30 -5.02 2.72
CA ILE A 112 1.32 -3.82 1.87
C ILE A 112 0.07 -3.75 1.03
N THR A 113 -0.59 -2.60 1.02
CA THR A 113 -1.80 -2.35 0.23
C THR A 113 -1.83 -0.91 -0.31
N ALA A 114 -2.87 -0.58 -1.08
CA ALA A 114 -3.12 0.76 -1.58
C ALA A 114 -4.63 1.05 -1.63
N PRO A 115 -5.05 2.31 -1.43
CA PRO A 115 -6.45 2.71 -1.52
C PRO A 115 -7.02 2.60 -2.94
N VAL A 116 -6.17 2.64 -3.96
CA VAL A 116 -6.55 2.39 -5.35
C VAL A 116 -5.79 1.18 -5.87
N LYS A 117 -6.52 0.18 -6.37
CA LYS A 117 -5.96 -1.12 -6.76
C LYS A 117 -5.49 -1.19 -8.23
N CYS A 118 -5.73 -0.16 -9.02
CA CYS A 118 -5.35 -0.07 -10.43
C CYS A 118 -4.35 1.06 -10.66
N ALA A 119 -3.44 0.88 -11.63
CA ALA A 119 -2.55 1.96 -12.06
C ALA A 119 -3.36 3.12 -12.67
N PRO A 120 -3.22 4.35 -12.16
CA PRO A 120 -3.82 5.52 -12.76
C PRO A 120 -2.87 6.20 -13.75
N PRO A 121 -3.39 6.93 -14.76
CA PRO A 121 -2.57 7.82 -15.57
C PRO A 121 -1.76 8.79 -14.69
N GLU A 122 -0.49 9.00 -15.03
CA GLU A 122 0.43 9.89 -14.30
C GLU A 122 0.56 9.64 -12.79
N ASN A 123 0.22 8.45 -12.30
CA ASN A 123 0.11 8.11 -10.88
C ASN A 123 -0.88 9.02 -10.10
N LYS A 124 -1.91 9.54 -10.79
CA LYS A 124 -2.91 10.45 -10.22
C LYS A 124 -4.32 9.86 -10.31
N PRO A 125 -4.76 9.07 -9.32
CA PRO A 125 -6.15 8.65 -9.24
C PRO A 125 -7.04 9.85 -8.89
N THR A 126 -8.26 9.85 -9.42
CA THR A 126 -9.25 10.86 -9.07
C THR A 126 -9.89 10.56 -7.70
N PRO A 127 -10.49 11.57 -7.04
CA PRO A 127 -11.27 11.35 -5.82
C PRO A 127 -12.39 10.31 -6.01
N GLN A 128 -13.06 10.34 -7.16
CA GLN A 128 -14.11 9.37 -7.48
C GLN A 128 -13.58 7.94 -7.58
N GLU A 129 -12.43 7.73 -8.22
CA GLU A 129 -11.78 6.41 -8.33
C GLU A 129 -11.35 5.90 -6.96
N ARG A 130 -10.79 6.77 -6.10
CA ARG A 130 -10.49 6.45 -4.72
C ARG A 130 -11.74 5.98 -3.98
N ASP A 131 -12.85 6.71 -4.12
CA ASP A 131 -14.09 6.42 -3.39
C ASP A 131 -14.78 5.15 -3.94
N THR A 132 -14.74 4.92 -5.25
CA THR A 132 -15.20 3.67 -5.89
C THR A 132 -14.35 2.46 -5.46
N CYS A 133 -13.04 2.65 -5.23
CA CYS A 133 -12.13 1.59 -4.81
C CYS A 133 -12.15 1.34 -3.29
N ARG A 134 -12.66 2.28 -2.49
CA ARG A 134 -12.69 2.23 -1.02
C ARG A 134 -13.23 0.92 -0.42
N PRO A 135 -14.29 0.28 -0.95
CA PRO A 135 -14.80 -0.97 -0.39
C PRO A 135 -13.75 -2.09 -0.26
N TRP A 136 -12.77 -2.14 -1.16
CA TRP A 136 -11.67 -3.11 -1.09
C TRP A 136 -10.77 -2.88 0.12
N LEU A 137 -10.38 -1.63 0.36
CA LEU A 137 -9.56 -1.27 1.53
C LEU A 137 -10.33 -1.47 2.84
N VAL A 138 -11.63 -1.15 2.87
CA VAL A 138 -12.50 -1.40 4.03
C VAL A 138 -12.52 -2.89 4.40
N ARG A 139 -12.76 -3.76 3.42
CA ARG A 139 -12.81 -5.22 3.64
C ARG A 139 -11.44 -5.76 4.05
N GLU A 140 -10.37 -5.30 3.43
CA GLU A 140 -8.99 -5.72 3.74
C GLU A 140 -8.63 -5.37 5.19
N LEU A 141 -8.86 -4.13 5.62
CA LEU A 141 -8.58 -3.70 6.99
C LEU A 141 -9.51 -4.36 8.03
N ALA A 142 -10.74 -4.66 7.67
CA ALA A 142 -11.65 -5.42 8.55
C ALA A 142 -11.15 -6.85 8.80
N LEU A 143 -10.59 -7.50 7.77
CA LEU A 143 -9.99 -8.83 7.89
C LEU A 143 -8.68 -8.83 8.70
N LEU A 144 -7.87 -7.77 8.58
CA LEU A 144 -6.63 -7.61 9.35
C LEU A 144 -6.88 -7.17 10.79
N ARG A 145 -8.03 -6.58 11.10
CA ARG A 145 -8.31 -5.93 12.38
C ARG A 145 -7.98 -6.76 13.64
N PRO A 146 -8.19 -8.08 13.68
CA PRO A 146 -7.86 -8.89 14.86
C PRO A 146 -6.38 -8.83 15.27
N THR A 147 -5.49 -8.73 14.29
CA THR A 147 -4.03 -8.71 14.51
C THR A 147 -3.41 -7.32 14.32
N LEU A 148 -4.06 -6.43 13.59
CA LEU A 148 -3.53 -5.11 13.22
C LEU A 148 -3.29 -4.23 14.45
N ARG A 149 -2.07 -3.68 14.57
CA ARG A 149 -1.64 -2.79 15.65
C ARG A 149 -1.15 -1.44 15.12
N SER A 150 -0.56 -1.46 13.93
CA SER A 150 0.00 -0.24 13.34
C SER A 150 -0.23 -0.15 11.84
N ILE A 151 -0.28 1.09 11.32
CA ILE A 151 -0.34 1.38 9.89
C ILE A 151 0.70 2.46 9.57
N VAL A 152 1.57 2.20 8.60
CA VAL A 152 2.41 3.23 7.97
C VAL A 152 1.78 3.69 6.67
N VAL A 153 1.53 4.99 6.54
CA VAL A 153 0.90 5.59 5.36
C VAL A 153 1.92 6.36 4.54
N LEU A 154 2.12 5.93 3.30
CA LEU A 154 3.06 6.54 2.37
C LEU A 154 2.41 7.68 1.59
N GLY A 155 2.56 8.90 2.08
CA GLY A 155 2.12 10.14 1.43
C GLY A 155 0.71 10.60 1.81
N GLY A 156 0.46 11.89 1.54
CA GLY A 156 -0.79 12.57 1.94
C GLY A 156 -2.05 12.03 1.26
N PHE A 157 -1.95 11.49 0.05
CA PHE A 157 -3.11 10.88 -0.63
C PHE A 157 -3.59 9.63 0.12
N GLY A 158 -2.67 8.72 0.47
CA GLY A 158 -2.97 7.54 1.29
C GLY A 158 -3.57 7.92 2.64
N TRP A 159 -3.03 8.96 3.28
CA TRP A 159 -3.52 9.48 4.55
C TRP A 159 -4.98 9.94 4.46
N GLN A 160 -5.30 10.76 3.46
CA GLN A 160 -6.67 11.26 3.25
C GLN A 160 -7.64 10.13 2.89
N ALA A 161 -7.18 9.14 2.13
CA ALA A 161 -8.00 7.99 1.74
C ALA A 161 -8.28 7.04 2.92
N LEU A 162 -7.30 6.86 3.81
CA LEU A 162 -7.36 5.91 4.92
C LEU A 162 -8.24 6.41 6.08
N LEU A 163 -8.13 7.67 6.48
CA LEU A 163 -8.83 8.19 7.66
C LEU A 163 -10.36 7.91 7.66
N PRO A 164 -11.09 8.12 6.55
CA PRO A 164 -12.52 7.79 6.50
C PRO A 164 -12.80 6.28 6.69
N VAL A 165 -11.87 5.42 6.27
CA VAL A 165 -12.00 3.96 6.43
C VAL A 165 -11.82 3.57 7.90
N LEU A 166 -10.85 4.17 8.58
CA LEU A 166 -10.58 3.90 10.00
C LEU A 166 -11.73 4.32 10.91
N ALA A 167 -12.49 5.36 10.54
CA ALA A 167 -13.60 5.88 11.32
C ALA A 167 -14.71 4.85 11.62
N ALA A 168 -14.77 3.75 10.86
CA ALA A 168 -15.72 2.66 11.10
C ALA A 168 -15.42 1.90 12.40
N HIS A 169 -14.15 1.78 12.79
CA HIS A 169 -13.72 0.94 13.91
C HIS A 169 -12.92 1.69 14.97
N TRP A 170 -12.39 2.87 14.66
CA TRP A 170 -11.58 3.67 15.57
C TRP A 170 -12.09 5.10 15.69
N GLU A 171 -11.82 5.74 16.80
CA GLU A 171 -12.17 7.12 17.05
C GLU A 171 -11.17 8.06 16.39
N LEU A 172 -11.66 8.88 15.45
CA LEU A 172 -10.83 9.91 14.86
C LEU A 172 -10.88 11.19 15.70
N PRO A 173 -9.73 11.80 16.05
CA PRO A 173 -9.71 13.06 16.78
C PRO A 173 -10.28 14.21 15.94
N THR A 174 -10.79 15.22 16.65
CA THR A 174 -11.25 16.47 16.06
C THR A 174 -10.37 17.61 16.58
N PRO A 175 -9.69 18.39 15.70
CA PRO A 175 -9.67 18.30 14.25
C PRO A 175 -8.98 17.02 13.74
N ARG A 176 -9.28 16.63 12.50
CA ARG A 176 -8.64 15.46 11.87
C ARG A 176 -7.11 15.64 11.82
N PRO A 177 -6.33 14.57 12.10
CA PRO A 177 -4.89 14.66 12.13
C PRO A 177 -4.32 15.00 10.75
N LYS A 178 -3.39 15.94 10.73
CA LYS A 178 -2.70 16.35 9.50
C LYS A 178 -1.59 15.36 9.16
N PHE A 179 -1.41 15.11 7.86
CA PHE A 179 -0.30 14.32 7.37
C PHE A 179 1.04 15.04 7.62
N GLY A 180 2.01 14.30 8.07
CA GLY A 180 3.42 14.71 8.18
C GLY A 180 4.32 13.48 8.23
N HIS A 181 5.59 13.62 7.80
CA HIS A 181 6.57 12.56 7.96
C HIS A 181 6.92 12.39 9.44
N GLY A 182 6.93 11.14 9.94
CA GLY A 182 7.21 10.82 11.34
C GLY A 182 6.06 11.11 12.31
N VAL A 183 4.95 11.69 11.84
CA VAL A 183 3.75 11.88 12.67
C VAL A 183 3.20 10.52 13.09
N GLU A 184 2.84 10.42 14.35
CA GLU A 184 2.12 9.28 14.91
C GLU A 184 0.77 9.75 15.50
N VAL A 185 -0.26 8.99 15.23
CA VAL A 185 -1.60 9.21 15.81
C VAL A 185 -2.10 7.89 16.38
N VAL A 186 -2.44 7.89 17.65
CA VAL A 186 -3.02 6.73 18.33
C VAL A 186 -4.54 6.88 18.33
N LEU A 187 -5.22 5.90 17.78
CA LEU A 187 -6.69 5.89 17.65
C LEU A 187 -7.28 4.84 18.59
N ALA A 188 -8.13 5.26 19.50
CA ALA A 188 -8.87 4.35 20.38
C ALA A 188 -9.85 3.50 19.56
N ALA A 189 -9.95 2.21 19.87
CA ALA A 189 -10.95 1.35 19.26
C ALA A 189 -12.34 1.67 19.82
N ARG A 190 -13.35 1.78 18.94
CA ARG A 190 -14.75 2.10 19.33
C ARG A 190 -15.41 1.03 20.20
N ASP A 191 -14.94 -0.18 20.14
CA ASP A 191 -15.42 -1.33 20.93
C ASP A 191 -14.59 -1.60 22.19
N GLY A 192 -13.70 -0.68 22.57
CA GLY A 192 -12.80 -0.85 23.71
C GLY A 192 -11.65 -1.84 23.48
N GLY A 193 -11.45 -2.29 22.24
CA GLY A 193 -10.34 -3.17 21.87
C GLY A 193 -9.00 -2.45 21.82
N VAL A 194 -8.04 -3.07 21.12
CA VAL A 194 -6.67 -2.54 21.03
C VAL A 194 -6.63 -1.26 20.20
N PRO A 195 -5.93 -0.20 20.66
CA PRO A 195 -5.76 1.01 19.89
C PRO A 195 -4.95 0.74 18.61
N LEU A 196 -5.12 1.60 17.61
CA LEU A 196 -4.37 1.56 16.35
C LEU A 196 -3.41 2.74 16.28
N HIS A 197 -2.15 2.45 16.00
CA HIS A 197 -1.12 3.46 15.76
C HIS A 197 -1.00 3.75 14.26
N VAL A 198 -1.15 5.00 13.85
CA VAL A 198 -1.07 5.42 12.44
C VAL A 198 0.10 6.36 12.25
N PHE A 199 1.06 5.93 11.46
CA PHE A 199 2.29 6.68 11.18
C PHE A 199 2.25 7.29 9.78
N GLY A 200 2.64 8.56 9.66
CA GLY A 200 2.85 9.22 8.38
C GLY A 200 4.30 9.08 7.90
N CYS A 201 4.49 8.67 6.67
CA CYS A 201 5.80 8.65 6.01
C CYS A 201 5.69 9.36 4.65
N PHE A 202 6.69 10.18 4.25
CA PHE A 202 6.73 10.68 2.88
C PHE A 202 6.70 9.52 1.89
N HIS A 203 6.05 9.70 0.75
CA HIS A 203 5.95 8.65 -0.26
C HIS A 203 7.34 8.32 -0.84
N VAL A 204 7.63 7.04 -1.01
CA VAL A 204 8.90 6.50 -1.55
C VAL A 204 9.07 6.74 -3.05
N SER A 205 8.43 7.76 -3.61
CA SER A 205 8.54 8.13 -5.03
C SER A 205 9.93 8.67 -5.38
N GLN A 206 10.33 8.51 -6.64
CA GLN A 206 11.59 9.05 -7.15
C GLN A 206 11.72 10.56 -6.88
N GLN A 207 10.62 11.32 -6.95
CA GLN A 207 10.63 12.74 -6.64
C GLN A 207 11.13 13.03 -5.21
N ASN A 208 10.74 12.23 -4.22
CA ASN A 208 11.17 12.44 -2.84
C ASN A 208 12.55 11.84 -2.56
N THR A 209 12.87 10.68 -3.17
CA THR A 209 14.13 9.98 -2.89
C THR A 209 15.31 10.60 -3.61
N PHE A 210 15.14 11.07 -4.87
CA PHE A 210 16.24 11.71 -5.63
C PHE A 210 16.54 13.12 -5.15
N THR A 211 15.56 13.82 -4.59
CA THR A 211 15.77 15.17 -4.02
C THR A 211 16.29 15.14 -2.59
N GLY A 212 16.46 13.97 -1.99
CA GLY A 212 16.87 13.82 -0.60
C GLY A 212 15.79 14.20 0.43
N ARG A 213 14.55 14.51 -0.03
CA ARG A 213 13.42 14.78 0.87
C ARG A 213 13.06 13.57 1.72
N LEU A 214 13.29 12.36 1.20
CA LEU A 214 13.14 11.10 1.90
C LEU A 214 14.40 10.26 1.75
N THR A 215 15.03 9.92 2.86
CA THR A 215 16.20 9.05 2.92
C THR A 215 15.83 7.66 3.41
N GLN A 216 16.71 6.68 3.19
CA GLN A 216 16.55 5.32 3.71
C GLN A 216 16.42 5.31 5.24
N GLU A 217 17.22 6.12 5.93
CA GLU A 217 17.18 6.21 7.40
C GLU A 217 15.84 6.71 7.90
N MET A 218 15.30 7.76 7.26
CA MET A 218 13.98 8.29 7.61
C MET A 218 12.85 7.24 7.50
N VAL A 219 12.89 6.40 6.46
CA VAL A 219 11.89 5.32 6.29
C VAL A 219 12.09 4.23 7.33
N ARG A 220 13.34 3.81 7.57
CA ARG A 220 13.66 2.79 8.57
C ARG A 220 13.22 3.19 9.98
N GLU A 221 13.41 4.46 10.34
CA GLU A 221 12.95 4.98 11.63
C GLU A 221 11.44 4.84 11.80
N VAL A 222 10.65 5.27 10.80
CA VAL A 222 9.18 5.13 10.85
C VAL A 222 8.76 3.66 10.91
N LEU A 223 9.40 2.80 10.11
CA LEU A 223 9.08 1.37 10.08
C LEU A 223 9.42 0.68 11.41
N LYS A 224 10.57 0.99 12.03
CA LYS A 224 10.94 0.46 13.35
C LYS A 224 9.90 0.83 14.41
N ARG A 225 9.57 2.12 14.53
CA ARG A 225 8.56 2.59 15.48
C ARG A 225 7.21 1.90 15.26
N ALA A 226 6.80 1.71 14.01
CA ALA A 226 5.55 1.04 13.70
C ALA A 226 5.58 -0.46 14.01
N ALA A 227 6.72 -1.14 13.83
CA ALA A 227 6.89 -2.56 14.16
C ALA A 227 6.96 -2.83 15.67
N GLU A 228 7.48 -1.89 16.46
CA GLU A 228 7.60 -1.99 17.93
C GLU A 228 6.25 -1.91 18.67
N VAL A 229 5.20 -1.47 18.00
CA VAL A 229 3.84 -1.38 18.56
C VAL A 229 3.11 -2.73 18.53
N GLY A 230 3.56 -3.67 17.70
CA GLY A 230 2.89 -4.95 17.38
C GLY A 230 3.19 -6.11 18.31
#